data_6ae4f2270c1ae8909bf0ddb3a7d5419b
#
_entry.id   6ae4f2270c1ae8909bf0ddb3a7d5419b
#
_cell.length_a   1.000
_cell.length_b   1.000
_cell.length_c   1.000
_cell.angle_alpha   90.00
_cell.angle_beta   90.00
_cell.angle_gamma   90.00
#
_symmetry.space_group_name_H-M   'P 1'
#
loop_
_entity.id
_entity.type
_entity.pdbx_description
1 polymer ?
#
loop_
_entity_poly.entity_id
_entity_poly.type
_entity_poly.pdbx_seq_one_letter_code
_entity_poly.pdbx_strand_id
1 'polypeptide(L)'
;MPTFVTACAASEIVPGTGRQLTVGGKDIALFNVGGTFYAVDNTCPHRGGPLAEGELEGCAVTCPWHAWTFDLKTGESLTDDLKVARYGAKVEGGAVLVLV
;
A
#
# COMPACT_ATOMS: atom_id res chain seq x y z
N MET A 1 -12.42 13.87 -9.51
CA MET A 1 -12.66 13.75 -8.06
C MET A 1 -12.36 12.33 -7.61
N PRO A 2 -11.64 12.16 -6.51
CA PRO A 2 -11.38 10.81 -6.00
C PRO A 2 -12.68 10.13 -5.58
N THR A 3 -12.80 8.85 -5.89
CA THR A 3 -13.92 8.02 -5.46
C THR A 3 -13.40 6.70 -4.96
N PHE A 4 -14.17 6.05 -4.07
CA PHE A 4 -13.82 4.71 -3.62
C PHE A 4 -14.13 3.69 -4.71
N VAL A 5 -13.14 2.89 -5.06
CA VAL A 5 -13.25 1.83 -6.06
C VAL A 5 -12.94 0.51 -5.39
N THR A 6 -13.74 -0.51 -5.64
CA THR A 6 -13.49 -1.85 -5.10
C THR A 6 -12.19 -2.40 -5.67
N ALA A 7 -11.26 -2.73 -4.80
CA ALA A 7 -9.96 -3.26 -5.18
C ALA A 7 -9.96 -4.79 -5.20
N CYS A 8 -10.39 -5.41 -4.11
CA CYS A 8 -10.42 -6.87 -3.98
C CYS A 8 -11.24 -7.26 -2.74
N ALA A 9 -11.44 -8.56 -2.54
CA ALA A 9 -12.00 -9.05 -1.30
C ALA A 9 -10.97 -8.93 -0.17
N ALA A 10 -11.42 -8.56 1.03
CA ALA A 10 -10.52 -8.41 2.17
C ALA A 10 -9.76 -9.70 2.48
N SER A 11 -10.40 -10.85 2.27
CA SER A 11 -9.80 -12.16 2.52
C SER A 11 -8.70 -12.54 1.53
N GLU A 12 -8.54 -11.81 0.44
CA GLU A 12 -7.51 -12.12 -0.55
C GLU A 12 -6.12 -11.68 -0.11
N ILE A 13 -6.03 -10.81 0.90
CA ILE A 13 -4.74 -10.31 1.40
C ILE A 13 -4.57 -10.78 2.84
N VAL A 14 -3.67 -11.71 3.04
CA VAL A 14 -3.36 -12.27 4.37
C VAL A 14 -2.74 -11.18 5.24
N PRO A 15 -3.11 -11.07 6.53
CA PRO A 15 -2.46 -10.12 7.44
C PRO A 15 -0.94 -10.26 7.43
N GLY A 16 -0.24 -9.14 7.37
CA GLY A 16 1.21 -9.11 7.30
C GLY A 16 1.76 -9.16 5.87
N THR A 17 0.90 -9.08 4.86
CA THR A 17 1.32 -9.11 3.46
C THR A 17 0.75 -7.93 2.68
N GLY A 18 1.32 -7.70 1.50
CA GLY A 18 0.84 -6.72 0.55
C GLY A 18 0.56 -7.36 -0.81
N ARG A 19 -0.20 -6.67 -1.63
CA ARG A 19 -0.54 -7.13 -2.98
C ARG A 19 -0.59 -5.95 -3.93
N GLN A 20 -0.02 -6.14 -5.13
CA GLN A 20 -0.09 -5.15 -6.19
C GLN A 20 -1.42 -5.29 -6.92
N LEU A 21 -2.11 -4.17 -7.09
CA LEU A 21 -3.40 -4.11 -7.77
C LEU A 21 -3.45 -2.86 -8.63
N THR A 22 -4.16 -2.94 -9.75
CA THR A 22 -4.47 -1.76 -10.55
C THR A 22 -5.88 -1.32 -10.19
N VAL A 23 -6.02 -0.13 -9.60
CA VAL A 23 -7.29 0.39 -9.13
C VAL A 23 -7.49 1.79 -9.72
N GLY A 24 -8.55 1.95 -10.49
CA GLY A 24 -8.83 3.25 -11.13
C GLY A 24 -7.72 3.71 -12.05
N GLY A 25 -7.01 2.79 -12.70
CA GLY A 25 -5.88 3.10 -13.57
C GLY A 25 -4.57 3.38 -12.83
N LYS A 26 -4.55 3.22 -11.51
CA LYS A 26 -3.34 3.45 -10.71
C LYS A 26 -2.74 2.14 -10.22
N ASP A 27 -1.41 2.08 -10.19
CA ASP A 27 -0.66 0.92 -9.70
C ASP A 27 -0.51 1.07 -8.18
N ILE A 28 -1.29 0.27 -7.46
CA ILE A 28 -1.44 0.39 -6.00
C ILE A 28 -0.82 -0.80 -5.29
N ALA A 29 -0.11 -0.54 -4.20
CA ALA A 29 0.29 -1.56 -3.24
C ALA A 29 -0.69 -1.49 -2.07
N LEU A 30 -1.42 -2.57 -1.86
CA LEU A 30 -2.42 -2.67 -0.78
C LEU A 30 -1.90 -3.64 0.28
N PHE A 31 -1.78 -3.16 1.50
CA PHE A 31 -1.23 -3.94 2.62
C PHE A 31 -2.28 -4.18 3.68
N ASN A 32 -2.25 -5.38 4.24
CA ASN A 32 -3.09 -5.76 5.38
C ASN A 32 -2.20 -5.83 6.63
N VAL A 33 -2.39 -4.88 7.54
CA VAL A 33 -1.63 -4.81 8.78
C VAL A 33 -2.60 -5.09 9.92
N GLY A 34 -2.66 -6.36 10.35
CA GLY A 34 -3.54 -6.76 11.45
C GLY A 34 -5.01 -6.51 11.20
N GLY A 35 -5.48 -6.56 9.96
CA GLY A 35 -6.86 -6.30 9.60
C GLY A 35 -7.14 -4.86 9.16
N THR A 36 -6.16 -3.97 9.29
CA THR A 36 -6.26 -2.59 8.79
C THR A 36 -5.56 -2.51 7.44
N PHE A 37 -6.23 -1.96 6.43
CA PHE A 37 -5.69 -1.87 5.08
C PHE A 37 -5.10 -0.50 4.81
N TYR A 38 -3.92 -0.50 4.19
CA TYR A 38 -3.24 0.71 3.76
C TYR A 38 -2.92 0.61 2.29
N ALA A 39 -3.24 1.66 1.54
CA ALA A 39 -2.98 1.73 0.11
C ALA A 39 -1.96 2.82 -0.18
N VAL A 40 -0.91 2.46 -0.88
CA VAL A 40 0.13 3.39 -1.32
C VAL A 40 0.44 3.12 -2.77
N ASP A 41 1.15 4.06 -3.41
CA ASP A 41 1.64 3.84 -4.76
C ASP A 41 2.61 2.65 -4.73
N ASN A 42 2.45 1.72 -5.66
CA ASN A 42 3.31 0.53 -5.73
C ASN A 42 4.73 0.87 -6.14
N THR A 43 4.93 1.97 -6.85
CA THR A 43 6.25 2.36 -7.32
C THR A 43 7.01 3.10 -6.22
N CYS A 44 8.13 2.53 -5.79
CA CYS A 44 9.02 3.19 -4.84
C CYS A 44 9.55 4.50 -5.45
N PRO A 45 9.38 5.65 -4.79
CA PRO A 45 9.80 6.94 -5.35
C PRO A 45 11.31 7.05 -5.55
N HIS A 46 12.09 6.20 -4.88
CA HIS A 46 13.55 6.21 -5.02
C HIS A 46 14.02 5.55 -6.32
N ARG A 47 13.58 4.33 -6.59
CA ARG A 47 14.08 3.54 -7.71
C ARG A 47 13.02 2.80 -8.52
N GLY A 48 11.76 3.02 -8.20
CA GLY A 48 10.67 2.36 -8.91
C GLY A 48 10.44 0.90 -8.53
N GLY A 49 11.04 0.44 -7.42
CA GLY A 49 10.84 -0.93 -6.95
C GLY A 49 9.39 -1.20 -6.54
N PRO A 50 8.92 -2.45 -6.65
CA PRO A 50 7.54 -2.80 -6.34
C PRO A 50 7.33 -2.91 -4.83
N LEU A 51 6.73 -1.87 -4.22
CA LEU A 51 6.50 -1.85 -2.77
C LEU A 51 5.63 -2.99 -2.28
N ALA A 52 4.71 -3.48 -3.11
CA ALA A 52 3.85 -4.60 -2.72
C ALA A 52 4.62 -5.89 -2.44
N GLU A 53 5.82 -6.03 -2.98
CA GLU A 53 6.70 -7.18 -2.74
C GLU A 53 7.65 -6.94 -1.58
N GLY A 54 7.59 -5.77 -0.94
CA GLY A 54 8.42 -5.45 0.20
C GLY A 54 7.99 -6.18 1.47
N GLU A 55 8.87 -6.15 2.46
CA GLU A 55 8.59 -6.75 3.76
C GLU A 55 7.84 -5.77 4.65
N LEU A 56 6.78 -6.25 5.28
CA LEU A 56 6.05 -5.50 6.28
C LEU A 56 6.65 -5.73 7.66
N GLU A 57 6.81 -4.65 8.40
CA GLU A 57 7.22 -4.70 9.80
C GLU A 57 6.35 -3.67 10.54
N GLY A 58 5.34 -4.15 11.27
CA GLY A 58 4.33 -3.26 11.83
C GLY A 58 3.60 -2.51 10.72
N CYS A 59 3.59 -1.18 10.77
CA CYS A 59 2.99 -0.33 9.75
C CYS A 59 4.02 0.25 8.78
N ALA A 60 5.18 -0.38 8.66
CA ALA A 60 6.22 0.06 7.75
C ALA A 60 6.50 -1.01 6.70
N VAL A 61 6.78 -0.59 5.48
CA VAL A 61 7.16 -1.48 4.40
C VAL A 61 8.56 -1.13 3.91
N THR A 62 9.40 -2.17 3.72
CA THR A 62 10.74 -2.01 3.20
C THR A 62 10.74 -2.39 1.72
N CYS A 63 11.12 -1.44 0.85
CA CYS A 63 11.25 -1.68 -0.57
C CYS A 63 12.24 -2.83 -0.82
N PRO A 64 11.90 -3.82 -1.69
CA PRO A 64 12.82 -4.94 -1.96
C PRO A 64 14.09 -4.49 -2.71
N TRP A 65 14.06 -3.29 -3.29
CA TRP A 65 15.21 -2.68 -3.95
C TRP A 65 15.83 -1.64 -3.01
N HIS A 66 17.06 -1.78 -2.60
CA HIS A 66 17.81 -0.82 -1.79
C HIS A 66 17.31 -0.61 -0.35
N ALA A 67 16.38 -1.43 0.13
CA ALA A 67 15.94 -1.45 1.54
C ALA A 67 15.42 -0.10 2.08
N TRP A 68 14.77 0.71 1.24
CA TRP A 68 14.11 1.93 1.69
C TRP A 68 12.83 1.58 2.42
N THR A 69 12.61 2.17 3.60
CA THR A 69 11.47 1.87 4.45
C THR A 69 10.52 3.06 4.49
N PHE A 70 9.23 2.78 4.30
CA PHE A 70 8.17 3.80 4.31
C PHE A 70 7.14 3.47 5.38
N ASP A 71 6.69 4.52 6.10
CA ASP A 71 5.58 4.39 7.05
C ASP A 71 4.28 4.40 6.26
N LEU A 72 3.49 3.34 6.39
CA LEU A 72 2.22 3.23 5.68
C LEU A 72 1.16 4.19 6.19
N LYS A 73 1.29 4.69 7.41
CA LYS A 73 0.34 5.64 7.97
C LYS A 73 0.51 7.05 7.42
N THR A 74 1.72 7.41 7.03
CA THR A 74 2.04 8.76 6.57
C THR A 74 2.55 8.81 5.14
N GLY A 75 3.07 7.70 4.63
CA GLY A 75 3.74 7.62 3.33
C GLY A 75 5.17 8.13 3.37
N GLU A 76 5.66 8.56 4.53
CA GLU A 76 7.00 9.13 4.65
C GLU A 76 8.07 8.05 4.75
N SER A 77 9.21 8.31 4.12
CA SER A 77 10.39 7.47 4.29
C SER A 77 10.93 7.65 5.71
N LEU A 78 11.32 6.54 6.34
CA LEU A 78 11.94 6.57 7.66
C LEU A 78 13.44 6.88 7.57
N THR A 79 13.99 6.91 6.36
CA THR A 79 15.43 7.07 6.15
C THR A 79 15.80 8.29 5.32
N ASP A 80 14.82 8.97 4.72
CA ASP A 80 15.06 10.09 3.80
C ASP A 80 13.86 11.03 3.77
N ASP A 81 13.92 12.08 2.94
CA ASP A 81 12.86 13.06 2.78
C ASP A 81 11.82 12.70 1.73
N LEU A 82 11.91 11.51 1.15
CA LEU A 82 10.96 11.06 0.14
C LEU A 82 9.65 10.60 0.77
N LYS A 83 8.58 10.72 0.00
CA LYS A 83 7.26 10.21 0.37
C LYS A 83 6.71 9.37 -0.76
N VAL A 84 5.98 8.31 -0.40
CA VAL A 84 5.18 7.56 -1.34
C VAL A 84 3.74 8.08 -1.26
N ALA A 85 3.06 8.16 -2.40
CA ALA A 85 1.67 8.60 -2.43
C ALA A 85 0.79 7.60 -1.68
N ARG A 86 -0.11 8.12 -0.85
CA ARG A 86 -1.07 7.33 -0.09
C ARG A 86 -2.47 7.52 -0.63
N TYR A 87 -3.27 6.47 -0.52
CA TYR A 87 -4.67 6.48 -0.92
C TYR A 87 -5.51 6.00 0.26
N GLY A 88 -6.69 6.55 0.43
CA GLY A 88 -7.62 6.07 1.46
C GLY A 88 -8.02 4.63 1.15
N ALA A 89 -8.18 3.82 2.19
CA ALA A 89 -8.63 2.45 2.06
C ALA A 89 -9.62 2.14 3.18
N LYS A 90 -10.65 1.36 2.84
CA LYS A 90 -11.64 0.92 3.83
C LYS A 90 -12.18 -0.46 3.45
N VAL A 91 -12.76 -1.15 4.43
CA VAL A 91 -13.43 -2.42 4.20
C VAL A 91 -14.93 -2.19 4.32
N GLU A 92 -15.68 -2.67 3.34
CA GLU A 92 -17.13 -2.53 3.32
C GLU A 92 -17.74 -3.76 2.66
N GLY A 93 -18.60 -4.46 3.40
CA GLY A 93 -19.22 -5.69 2.90
C GLY A 93 -18.23 -6.79 2.54
N GLY A 94 -17.10 -6.86 3.26
CA GLY A 94 -16.07 -7.87 3.00
C GLY A 94 -15.14 -7.53 1.85
N ALA A 95 -15.28 -6.36 1.24
CA ALA A 95 -14.41 -5.90 0.16
C ALA A 95 -13.56 -4.73 0.61
N VAL A 96 -12.36 -4.62 0.05
CA VAL A 96 -11.50 -3.46 0.27
C VAL A 96 -11.74 -2.45 -0.84
N LEU A 97 -12.05 -1.21 -0.45
CA LEU A 97 -12.23 -0.11 -1.38
C LEU A 97 -11.08 0.88 -1.20
N VAL A 98 -10.60 1.39 -2.32
CA VAL A 98 -9.48 2.35 -2.35
C VAL A 98 -9.96 3.65 -2.97
N LEU A 99 -9.61 4.76 -2.34
CA LEU A 99 -9.97 6.09 -2.80
C LEU A 99 -8.95 6.57 -3.84
N VAL A 100 -9.34 6.53 -5.09
CA VAL A 100 -8.45 6.88 -6.21
C VAL A 100 -9.03 7.91 -7.14
#